data_fdb5cf4889c8501b13087ca1f2eeebbc
#
_entry.id   fdb5cf4889c8501b13087ca1f2eeebbc
#
_cell.length_a   1.000
_cell.length_b   1.000
_cell.length_c   1.000
_cell.angle_alpha   90.00
_cell.angle_beta   90.00
_cell.angle_gamma   90.00
#
_symmetry.space_group_name_H-M   'P 1'
#
loop_
_entity.id
_entity.type
_entity.pdbx_description
1 polymer ?
#
loop_
_entity_poly.entity_id
_entity_poly.type
_entity_poly.pdbx_seq_one_letter_code
_entity_poly.pdbx_strand_id
1 'polypeptide(L)'
;MNDSRHGTPPAPPEPDSVCLPGPWRHRLVSTNGIHLHTADLLPHNWEETHPPNELPPLVLLIHGYGENWWTWHNQLVPLSRAGYHAMAVDLRGYGDSDKPPRGYDLTTAANDMAGLVRATGHRNVTVVGHGLGGTVGWTMARMFRSGVTTLIAVDAPHPLTQRIDYVKQAFTHATTVGPFLSAQIPRLPEWRMQQPHWIEDYISHRTYNNWVDTPEGQEALHIFSDALRIRHVSYCANEYLRWMGRSRLRADGIRYNRKITRRLALPVVAFRGEYDPVVSEDVLAGCKRYTENFTIMTVPQCGFYPQLENPQAFSTLLLQSL
;
A
#
# COMPACT_ATOMS: atom_id res chain seq x y z
N MET A 1 39.07 -14.37 20.99
CA MET A 1 39.43 -12.99 20.65
C MET A 1 39.37 -12.88 19.14
N ASN A 2 38.29 -12.38 18.59
CA ASN A 2 38.26 -12.01 17.18
C ASN A 2 37.30 -10.82 17.07
N ASP A 3 37.94 -9.66 16.96
CA ASP A 3 37.32 -8.35 16.90
C ASP A 3 37.04 -8.05 15.42
N SER A 4 35.83 -8.36 14.98
CA SER A 4 35.38 -8.11 13.62
C SER A 4 33.93 -7.60 13.56
N ARG A 5 33.55 -6.72 14.50
CA ARG A 5 32.18 -6.13 14.56
C ARG A 5 32.12 -4.64 14.23
N HIS A 6 33.08 -4.10 13.50
CA HIS A 6 33.00 -2.71 13.00
C HIS A 6 33.24 -2.63 11.48
N GLY A 7 32.51 -3.44 10.72
CA GLY A 7 32.35 -3.17 9.30
C GLY A 7 31.49 -1.92 9.15
N THR A 8 31.96 -0.93 8.38
CA THR A 8 31.12 0.21 7.96
C THR A 8 29.84 -0.35 7.37
N PRO A 9 28.63 0.10 7.81
CA PRO A 9 27.41 -0.38 7.23
C PRO A 9 27.45 -0.20 5.70
N PRO A 10 26.93 -1.16 4.91
CA PRO A 10 26.94 -1.06 3.47
C PRO A 10 26.23 0.22 3.03
N ALA A 11 26.72 0.84 1.96
CA ALA A 11 26.11 2.03 1.39
C ALA A 11 24.60 1.79 1.13
N PRO A 12 23.76 2.83 1.33
CA PRO A 12 22.33 2.69 1.02
C PRO A 12 22.17 2.34 -0.48
N PRO A 13 21.18 1.47 -0.83
CA PRO A 13 20.85 1.18 -2.22
C PRO A 13 20.41 2.45 -2.95
N GLU A 14 20.67 2.49 -4.26
CA GLU A 14 20.13 3.54 -5.12
C GLU A 14 18.62 3.38 -5.32
N PRO A 15 17.88 4.46 -5.60
CA PRO A 15 16.42 4.38 -5.76
C PRO A 15 15.96 3.39 -6.82
N ASP A 16 16.65 3.30 -7.96
CA ASP A 16 16.33 2.39 -9.07
C ASP A 16 16.59 0.90 -8.75
N SER A 17 17.20 0.60 -7.60
CA SER A 17 17.37 -0.80 -7.14
C SER A 17 16.04 -1.56 -6.98
N VAL A 18 14.92 -0.83 -6.85
CA VAL A 18 13.58 -1.44 -6.81
C VAL A 18 13.00 -1.72 -8.19
N CYS A 19 13.67 -1.32 -9.29
CA CYS A 19 13.24 -1.60 -10.66
C CYS A 19 13.58 -3.05 -11.06
N LEU A 20 12.98 -4.01 -10.36
CA LEU A 20 13.23 -5.43 -10.56
C LEU A 20 12.70 -5.92 -11.92
N PRO A 21 13.45 -6.78 -12.64
CA PRO A 21 13.05 -7.26 -13.95
C PRO A 21 11.77 -8.12 -13.89
N GLY A 22 11.00 -8.04 -14.97
CA GLY A 22 9.77 -8.80 -15.13
C GLY A 22 9.08 -8.48 -16.45
N PRO A 23 7.84 -8.97 -16.67
CA PRO A 23 7.09 -8.64 -17.88
C PRO A 23 6.51 -7.21 -17.89
N TRP A 24 6.61 -6.49 -16.79
CA TRP A 24 6.13 -5.11 -16.60
C TRP A 24 7.15 -4.07 -17.08
N ARG A 25 6.67 -2.84 -17.28
CA ARG A 25 7.51 -1.67 -17.56
C ARG A 25 7.67 -0.82 -16.30
N HIS A 26 8.88 -0.34 -16.05
CA HIS A 26 9.16 0.66 -15.04
C HIS A 26 9.11 2.06 -15.66
N ARG A 27 8.39 2.98 -15.02
CA ARG A 27 8.26 4.37 -15.48
C ARG A 27 8.26 5.34 -14.31
N LEU A 28 8.84 6.51 -14.54
CA LEU A 28 8.68 7.68 -13.67
C LEU A 28 7.61 8.59 -14.28
N VAL A 29 6.48 8.73 -13.62
CA VAL A 29 5.33 9.51 -14.09
C VAL A 29 5.21 10.79 -13.30
N SER A 30 5.28 11.95 -13.98
CA SER A 30 5.11 13.28 -13.35
C SER A 30 3.68 13.50 -12.91
N THR A 31 3.48 13.81 -11.65
CA THR A 31 2.16 14.09 -11.06
C THR A 31 2.30 14.97 -9.83
N ASN A 32 1.38 15.90 -9.64
CA ASN A 32 1.28 16.74 -8.42
C ASN A 32 2.63 17.32 -7.94
N GLY A 33 3.50 17.70 -8.89
CA GLY A 33 4.81 18.32 -8.64
C GLY A 33 5.90 17.36 -8.20
N ILE A 34 5.73 16.05 -8.38
CA ILE A 34 6.70 14.99 -8.13
C ILE A 34 6.68 13.95 -9.25
N HIS A 35 7.70 13.07 -9.25
CA HIS A 35 7.70 11.86 -10.06
C HIS A 35 7.33 10.67 -9.18
N LEU A 36 6.40 9.85 -9.65
CA LEU A 36 6.06 8.57 -9.04
C LEU A 36 6.58 7.43 -9.91
N HIS A 37 7.23 6.48 -9.28
CA HIS A 37 7.62 5.23 -9.91
C HIS A 37 6.43 4.29 -10.02
N THR A 38 6.28 3.67 -11.20
CA THR A 38 5.27 2.66 -11.47
C THR A 38 5.91 1.45 -12.13
N ALA A 39 5.43 0.26 -11.77
CA ALA A 39 5.60 -0.98 -12.53
C ALA A 39 4.24 -1.32 -13.13
N ASP A 40 4.12 -1.26 -14.47
CA ASP A 40 2.83 -1.43 -15.12
C ASP A 40 2.87 -2.43 -16.27
N LEU A 41 1.76 -3.10 -16.50
CA LEU A 41 1.57 -4.10 -17.52
C LEU A 41 0.24 -3.88 -18.23
N LEU A 42 0.32 -3.65 -19.55
CA LEU A 42 -0.84 -3.57 -20.42
C LEU A 42 -1.33 -4.97 -20.80
N PRO A 43 -2.61 -5.15 -21.18
CA PRO A 43 -3.09 -6.38 -21.77
C PRO A 43 -2.29 -6.75 -23.02
N HIS A 44 -2.06 -8.04 -23.23
CA HIS A 44 -1.35 -8.54 -24.38
C HIS A 44 -2.06 -8.10 -25.68
N ASN A 45 -1.29 -7.56 -26.64
CA ASN A 45 -1.76 -7.10 -27.95
C ASN A 45 -2.89 -6.03 -27.90
N TRP A 46 -3.05 -5.31 -26.79
CA TRP A 46 -4.06 -4.26 -26.71
C TRP A 46 -3.91 -3.22 -27.81
N GLU A 47 -2.69 -2.75 -28.03
CA GLU A 47 -2.36 -1.73 -29.03
C GLU A 47 -2.62 -2.19 -30.48
N GLU A 48 -2.61 -3.51 -30.72
CA GLU A 48 -2.86 -4.12 -32.04
C GLU A 48 -4.36 -4.33 -32.30
N THR A 49 -5.16 -4.51 -31.23
CA THR A 49 -6.57 -4.92 -31.31
C THR A 49 -7.55 -3.79 -31.03
N HIS A 50 -7.10 -2.65 -30.51
CA HIS A 50 -7.93 -1.51 -30.15
C HIS A 50 -7.43 -0.21 -30.80
N PRO A 51 -8.32 0.79 -31.01
CA PRO A 51 -7.94 2.09 -31.54
C PRO A 51 -6.85 2.76 -30.67
N PRO A 52 -5.93 3.56 -31.28
CA PRO A 52 -4.80 4.17 -30.57
C PRO A 52 -5.18 5.06 -29.37
N ASN A 53 -6.41 5.53 -29.28
CA ASN A 53 -6.93 6.39 -28.21
C ASN A 53 -7.77 5.64 -27.18
N GLU A 54 -7.94 4.33 -27.34
CA GLU A 54 -8.67 3.49 -26.40
C GLU A 54 -7.68 2.88 -25.39
N LEU A 55 -7.91 3.16 -24.11
CA LEU A 55 -7.08 2.62 -23.04
C LEU A 55 -7.84 1.50 -22.33
N PRO A 56 -7.15 0.42 -21.94
CA PRO A 56 -7.77 -0.63 -21.14
C PRO A 56 -8.17 -0.08 -19.77
N PRO A 57 -9.20 -0.65 -19.12
CA PRO A 57 -9.59 -0.23 -17.78
C PRO A 57 -8.41 -0.36 -16.81
N LEU A 58 -8.18 0.69 -16.01
CA LEU A 58 -7.04 0.78 -15.09
C LEU A 58 -7.36 0.15 -13.75
N VAL A 59 -6.47 -0.73 -13.28
CA VAL A 59 -6.40 -1.18 -11.89
C VAL A 59 -5.11 -0.62 -11.28
N LEU A 60 -5.26 0.31 -10.33
CA LEU A 60 -4.15 0.93 -9.60
C LEU A 60 -3.93 0.21 -8.28
N LEU A 61 -2.73 -0.33 -8.11
CA LEU A 61 -2.32 -1.16 -6.98
C LEU A 61 -1.38 -0.34 -6.08
N ILE A 62 -1.79 -0.08 -4.82
CA ILE A 62 -1.10 0.80 -3.88
C ILE A 62 -0.62 -0.01 -2.68
N HIS A 63 0.69 -0.01 -2.45
CA HIS A 63 1.35 -0.80 -1.39
C HIS A 63 1.10 -0.25 0.03
N GLY A 64 1.40 -1.07 1.04
CA GLY A 64 1.31 -0.75 2.45
C GLY A 64 2.56 -0.08 3.04
N TYR A 65 2.55 0.04 4.38
CA TYR A 65 3.68 0.58 5.13
C TYR A 65 4.83 -0.41 5.20
N GLY A 66 6.02 0.04 4.85
CA GLY A 66 7.22 -0.80 4.83
C GLY A 66 7.39 -1.64 3.55
N GLU A 67 6.47 -1.52 2.61
CA GLU A 67 6.46 -2.22 1.34
C GLU A 67 6.87 -1.27 0.19
N ASN A 68 6.86 -1.79 -1.04
CA ASN A 68 6.96 -1.05 -2.29
C ASN A 68 6.04 -1.68 -3.35
N TRP A 69 6.09 -1.23 -4.60
CA TRP A 69 5.28 -1.74 -5.70
C TRP A 69 5.34 -3.27 -5.84
N TRP A 70 6.46 -3.90 -5.49
CA TRP A 70 6.70 -5.33 -5.67
C TRP A 70 5.72 -6.20 -4.86
N THR A 71 5.11 -5.69 -3.82
CA THR A 71 4.05 -6.40 -3.08
C THR A 71 2.91 -6.88 -4.00
N TRP A 72 2.79 -6.28 -5.20
CA TRP A 72 1.76 -6.56 -6.20
C TRP A 72 2.27 -7.34 -7.43
N HIS A 73 3.53 -7.76 -7.46
CA HIS A 73 4.13 -8.39 -8.64
C HIS A 73 3.35 -9.62 -9.13
N ASN A 74 2.79 -10.41 -8.22
CA ASN A 74 1.97 -11.59 -8.53
C ASN A 74 0.62 -11.24 -9.17
N GLN A 75 0.10 -10.03 -9.01
CA GLN A 75 -1.20 -9.60 -9.51
C GLN A 75 -1.12 -8.93 -10.88
N LEU A 76 0.04 -8.41 -11.27
CA LEU A 76 0.19 -7.68 -12.54
C LEU A 76 -0.14 -8.56 -13.75
N VAL A 77 0.38 -9.78 -13.81
CA VAL A 77 0.14 -10.69 -14.93
C VAL A 77 -1.31 -11.20 -14.98
N PRO A 78 -1.93 -11.69 -13.91
CA PRO A 78 -3.35 -12.08 -13.94
C PRO A 78 -4.28 -10.94 -14.36
N LEU A 79 -4.07 -9.72 -13.88
CA LEU A 79 -4.88 -8.56 -14.24
C LEU A 79 -4.71 -8.20 -15.73
N SER A 80 -3.47 -8.18 -16.22
CA SER A 80 -3.18 -7.92 -17.64
C SER A 80 -3.84 -8.96 -18.55
N ARG A 81 -3.77 -10.24 -18.19
CA ARG A 81 -4.42 -11.32 -18.94
C ARG A 81 -5.95 -11.22 -18.94
N ALA A 82 -6.51 -10.62 -17.89
CA ALA A 82 -7.96 -10.37 -17.80
C ALA A 82 -8.41 -9.08 -18.52
N GLY A 83 -7.51 -8.39 -19.23
CA GLY A 83 -7.83 -7.22 -20.04
C GLY A 83 -7.68 -5.87 -19.32
N TYR A 84 -7.04 -5.83 -18.16
CA TYR A 84 -6.82 -4.58 -17.40
C TYR A 84 -5.41 -4.03 -17.62
N HIS A 85 -5.28 -2.71 -17.64
CA HIS A 85 -3.99 -2.07 -17.38
C HIS A 85 -3.70 -2.20 -15.88
N ALA A 86 -2.82 -3.12 -15.52
CA ALA A 86 -2.39 -3.32 -14.15
C ALA A 86 -1.21 -2.39 -13.84
N MET A 87 -1.33 -1.53 -12.81
CA MET A 87 -0.30 -0.55 -12.46
C MET A 87 -0.06 -0.57 -10.95
N ALA A 88 1.12 -1.06 -10.55
CA ALA A 88 1.60 -0.95 -9.18
C ALA A 88 2.46 0.31 -9.04
N VAL A 89 2.27 1.07 -7.97
CA VAL A 89 2.93 2.37 -7.76
C VAL A 89 3.70 2.38 -6.45
N ASP A 90 4.89 2.99 -6.45
CA ASP A 90 5.54 3.42 -5.22
C ASP A 90 4.94 4.74 -4.75
N LEU A 91 4.41 4.75 -3.53
CA LEU A 91 3.91 5.98 -2.91
C LEU A 91 5.02 7.03 -2.81
N ARG A 92 4.66 8.32 -2.80
CA ARG A 92 5.56 9.41 -2.43
C ARG A 92 6.45 9.00 -1.26
N GLY A 93 7.77 9.14 -1.41
CA GLY A 93 8.72 8.80 -0.36
C GLY A 93 9.18 7.35 -0.31
N TYR A 94 8.66 6.47 -1.18
CA TYR A 94 9.02 5.07 -1.27
C TYR A 94 9.72 4.74 -2.60
N GLY A 95 10.45 3.63 -2.60
CA GLY A 95 11.09 3.06 -3.78
C GLY A 95 11.86 4.07 -4.62
N ASP A 96 11.57 4.13 -5.93
CA ASP A 96 12.15 5.12 -6.86
C ASP A 96 11.29 6.39 -7.01
N SER A 97 10.16 6.51 -6.29
CA SER A 97 9.38 7.75 -6.24
C SER A 97 10.12 8.87 -5.52
N ASP A 98 9.85 10.13 -5.92
CA ASP A 98 10.40 11.32 -5.29
C ASP A 98 10.15 11.37 -3.78
N LYS A 99 11.14 11.87 -3.04
CA LYS A 99 11.16 11.96 -1.57
C LYS A 99 11.22 13.43 -1.11
N PRO A 100 10.17 14.24 -1.41
CA PRO A 100 10.16 15.65 -1.01
C PRO A 100 10.13 15.79 0.53
N PRO A 101 10.55 16.94 1.07
CA PRO A 101 10.67 17.13 2.52
C PRO A 101 9.33 17.21 3.27
N ARG A 102 8.20 17.20 2.56
CA ARG A 102 6.83 17.29 3.12
C ARG A 102 5.77 16.73 2.16
N GLY A 103 4.52 16.63 2.65
CA GLY A 103 3.39 16.15 1.84
C GLY A 103 3.04 14.69 2.10
N TYR A 104 3.32 14.20 3.29
CA TYR A 104 3.04 12.82 3.71
C TYR A 104 1.70 12.70 4.45
N ASP A 105 0.73 13.54 4.09
CA ASP A 105 -0.65 13.45 4.53
C ASP A 105 -1.50 12.68 3.51
N LEU A 106 -2.60 12.08 3.97
CA LEU A 106 -3.46 11.24 3.13
C LEU A 106 -4.15 12.02 2.01
N THR A 107 -4.39 13.32 2.18
CA THR A 107 -4.98 14.17 1.13
C THR A 107 -3.97 14.35 -0.02
N THR A 108 -2.72 14.64 0.32
CA THR A 108 -1.65 14.79 -0.66
C THR A 108 -1.39 13.47 -1.38
N ALA A 109 -1.30 12.36 -0.66
CA ALA A 109 -1.13 11.03 -1.28
C ALA A 109 -2.29 10.68 -2.24
N ALA A 110 -3.54 10.96 -1.85
CA ALA A 110 -4.69 10.76 -2.74
C ALA A 110 -4.65 11.68 -3.97
N ASN A 111 -4.16 12.92 -3.84
CA ASN A 111 -3.95 13.83 -4.97
C ASN A 111 -2.87 13.31 -5.93
N ASP A 112 -1.79 12.73 -5.40
CA ASP A 112 -0.73 12.11 -6.19
C ASP A 112 -1.31 10.97 -7.04
N MET A 113 -2.08 10.07 -6.43
CA MET A 113 -2.72 8.95 -7.13
C MET A 113 -3.72 9.44 -8.20
N ALA A 114 -4.56 10.41 -7.88
CA ALA A 114 -5.49 10.97 -8.86
C ALA A 114 -4.77 11.70 -10.01
N GLY A 115 -3.65 12.35 -9.72
CA GLY A 115 -2.77 12.95 -10.73
C GLY A 115 -2.13 11.88 -11.61
N LEU A 116 -1.65 10.76 -11.03
CA LEU A 116 -1.10 9.63 -11.75
C LEU A 116 -2.12 9.05 -12.75
N VAL A 117 -3.36 8.79 -12.31
CA VAL A 117 -4.43 8.30 -13.18
C VAL A 117 -4.65 9.23 -14.38
N ARG A 118 -4.69 10.54 -14.16
CA ARG A 118 -4.83 11.53 -15.25
C ARG A 118 -3.60 11.60 -16.16
N ALA A 119 -2.39 11.54 -15.58
CA ALA A 119 -1.13 11.60 -16.33
C ALA A 119 -0.94 10.38 -17.25
N THR A 120 -1.55 9.25 -16.91
CA THR A 120 -1.56 8.03 -17.75
C THR A 120 -2.74 7.99 -18.73
N GLY A 121 -3.53 9.07 -18.84
CA GLY A 121 -4.63 9.22 -19.80
C GLY A 121 -5.95 8.63 -19.34
N HIS A 122 -6.02 7.97 -18.18
CA HIS A 122 -7.24 7.35 -17.68
C HIS A 122 -8.16 8.37 -17.01
N ARG A 123 -9.46 8.12 -17.13
CA ARG A 123 -10.51 8.90 -16.45
C ARG A 123 -11.08 8.17 -15.26
N ASN A 124 -11.16 6.85 -15.37
CA ASN A 124 -11.71 5.96 -14.36
C ASN A 124 -10.65 4.96 -13.90
N VAL A 125 -10.76 4.53 -12.64
CA VAL A 125 -9.81 3.60 -12.03
C VAL A 125 -10.50 2.73 -10.98
N THR A 126 -10.20 1.44 -10.99
CA THR A 126 -10.38 0.59 -9.80
C THR A 126 -9.12 0.72 -8.93
N VAL A 127 -9.31 1.08 -7.68
CA VAL A 127 -8.21 1.24 -6.72
C VAL A 127 -8.14 0.00 -5.84
N VAL A 128 -6.97 -0.62 -5.80
CA VAL A 128 -6.64 -1.72 -4.89
C VAL A 128 -5.54 -1.24 -3.96
N GLY A 129 -5.73 -1.31 -2.66
CA GLY A 129 -4.72 -0.82 -1.73
C GLY A 129 -4.59 -1.69 -0.49
N HIS A 130 -3.35 -2.02 -0.13
CA HIS A 130 -3.02 -2.77 1.08
C HIS A 130 -2.67 -1.82 2.22
N GLY A 131 -3.18 -2.04 3.42
CA GLY A 131 -2.82 -1.31 4.63
C GLY A 131 -2.85 0.22 4.46
N LEU A 132 -1.68 0.88 4.44
CA LEU A 132 -1.56 2.32 4.17
C LEU A 132 -2.09 2.67 2.78
N GLY A 133 -1.79 1.86 1.76
CA GLY A 133 -2.31 2.05 0.40
C GLY A 133 -3.82 1.99 0.34
N GLY A 134 -4.45 1.09 1.09
CA GLY A 134 -5.91 1.04 1.22
C GLY A 134 -6.47 2.27 1.93
N THR A 135 -5.77 2.80 2.96
CA THR A 135 -6.13 4.07 3.62
C THR A 135 -6.08 5.26 2.64
N VAL A 136 -5.07 5.28 1.75
CA VAL A 136 -5.00 6.23 0.62
C VAL A 136 -6.15 6.00 -0.34
N GLY A 137 -6.48 4.74 -0.67
CA GLY A 137 -7.60 4.34 -1.52
C GLY A 137 -8.95 4.86 -1.01
N TRP A 138 -9.26 4.69 0.29
CA TRP A 138 -10.45 5.27 0.93
C TRP A 138 -10.51 6.80 0.76
N THR A 139 -9.36 7.45 0.93
CA THR A 139 -9.24 8.91 0.80
C THR A 139 -9.47 9.34 -0.65
N MET A 140 -8.86 8.62 -1.60
CA MET A 140 -9.02 8.86 -3.04
C MET A 140 -10.48 8.68 -3.48
N ALA A 141 -11.11 7.56 -3.12
CA ALA A 141 -12.53 7.27 -3.40
C ALA A 141 -13.45 8.37 -2.87
N ARG A 142 -13.11 8.97 -1.72
CA ARG A 142 -13.88 10.06 -1.13
C ARG A 142 -13.68 11.40 -1.83
N MET A 143 -12.46 11.71 -2.28
CA MET A 143 -12.09 13.01 -2.83
C MET A 143 -12.27 13.10 -4.35
N PHE A 144 -12.12 11.98 -5.06
CA PHE A 144 -12.19 11.87 -6.53
C PHE A 144 -13.36 10.99 -6.97
N ARG A 145 -14.55 11.34 -6.52
CA ARG A 145 -15.79 10.56 -6.67
C ARG A 145 -16.15 10.16 -8.10
N SER A 146 -15.79 10.98 -9.08
CA SER A 146 -16.09 10.73 -10.50
C SER A 146 -15.04 9.87 -11.20
N GLY A 147 -13.89 9.62 -10.58
CA GLY A 147 -12.79 8.86 -11.19
C GLY A 147 -12.59 7.47 -10.59
N VAL A 148 -12.97 7.25 -9.32
CA VAL A 148 -12.85 5.93 -8.71
C VAL A 148 -14.16 5.16 -8.92
N THR A 149 -14.09 4.03 -9.62
CA THR A 149 -15.27 3.17 -9.91
C THR A 149 -15.49 2.14 -8.79
N THR A 150 -14.43 1.57 -8.28
CA THR A 150 -14.45 0.54 -7.22
C THR A 150 -13.25 0.75 -6.30
N LEU A 151 -13.44 0.54 -5.00
CA LEU A 151 -12.37 0.46 -4.02
C LEU A 151 -12.24 -0.97 -3.50
N ILE A 152 -11.06 -1.54 -3.64
CA ILE A 152 -10.68 -2.82 -3.04
C ILE A 152 -9.65 -2.52 -1.94
N ALA A 153 -10.08 -2.65 -0.69
CA ALA A 153 -9.29 -2.35 0.49
C ALA A 153 -8.79 -3.65 1.12
N VAL A 154 -7.49 -3.93 1.00
CA VAL A 154 -6.86 -5.17 1.49
C VAL A 154 -6.27 -4.89 2.86
N ASP A 155 -6.81 -5.56 3.88
CA ASP A 155 -6.45 -5.38 5.30
C ASP A 155 -6.36 -3.90 5.70
N ALA A 156 -7.29 -3.10 5.16
CA ALA A 156 -7.32 -1.66 5.29
C ALA A 156 -8.71 -1.15 5.67
N PRO A 157 -9.05 -1.11 6.94
CA PRO A 157 -10.31 -0.52 7.42
C PRO A 157 -10.41 0.96 7.03
N HIS A 158 -11.65 1.46 7.01
CA HIS A 158 -11.86 2.90 6.84
C HIS A 158 -11.06 3.70 7.90
N PRO A 159 -10.39 4.81 7.55
CA PRO A 159 -9.45 5.52 8.43
C PRO A 159 -9.98 5.85 9.82
N LEU A 160 -11.28 6.14 9.93
CA LEU A 160 -11.91 6.43 11.23
C LEU A 160 -12.21 5.16 12.06
N THR A 161 -12.51 4.04 11.40
CA THR A 161 -12.68 2.74 12.07
C THR A 161 -11.33 2.24 12.58
N GLN A 162 -10.30 2.27 11.76
CA GLN A 162 -8.94 1.88 12.09
C GLN A 162 -8.41 2.67 13.30
N ARG A 163 -8.70 3.97 13.37
CA ARG A 163 -8.27 4.80 14.50
C ARG A 163 -8.91 4.37 15.81
N ILE A 164 -10.20 4.02 15.80
CA ILE A 164 -10.90 3.52 16.98
C ILE A 164 -10.28 2.19 17.43
N ASP A 165 -9.98 1.34 16.47
CA ASP A 165 -9.39 0.05 16.72
C ASP A 165 -7.96 0.17 17.27
N TYR A 166 -7.11 1.03 16.72
CA TYR A 166 -5.77 1.29 17.27
C TYR A 166 -5.79 1.77 18.72
N VAL A 167 -6.77 2.58 19.10
CA VAL A 167 -6.92 2.99 20.52
C VAL A 167 -7.27 1.80 21.41
N LYS A 168 -8.12 0.90 20.95
CA LYS A 168 -8.47 -0.33 21.69
C LYS A 168 -7.26 -1.28 21.77
N GLN A 169 -6.58 -1.51 20.66
CA GLN A 169 -5.43 -2.42 20.57
C GLN A 169 -4.17 -1.90 21.28
N ALA A 170 -4.03 -0.61 21.50
CA ALA A 170 -2.89 -0.04 22.22
C ALA A 170 -2.71 -0.65 23.63
N PHE A 171 -3.79 -1.15 24.22
CA PHE A 171 -3.78 -1.79 25.54
C PHE A 171 -3.70 -3.32 25.49
N THR A 172 -3.97 -3.95 24.35
CA THR A 172 -4.10 -5.41 24.24
C THR A 172 -3.08 -6.04 23.27
N HIS A 173 -2.67 -5.32 22.23
CA HIS A 173 -1.82 -5.83 21.15
C HIS A 173 -0.72 -4.83 20.76
N ALA A 174 0.27 -4.68 21.65
CA ALA A 174 1.36 -3.71 21.47
C ALA A 174 2.17 -3.91 20.18
N THR A 175 2.31 -5.15 19.69
CA THR A 175 3.02 -5.47 18.44
C THR A 175 2.32 -4.90 17.20
N THR A 176 0.99 -4.90 17.18
CA THR A 176 0.19 -4.38 16.06
C THR A 176 0.30 -2.87 15.95
N VAL A 177 0.19 -2.15 17.07
CA VAL A 177 0.22 -0.69 17.11
C VAL A 177 1.62 -0.11 17.34
N GLY A 178 2.59 -0.95 17.65
CA GLY A 178 3.97 -0.55 17.96
C GLY A 178 4.61 0.36 16.91
N PRO A 179 4.55 0.04 15.61
CA PRO A 179 5.07 0.91 14.54
C PRO A 179 4.41 2.28 14.52
N PHE A 180 3.08 2.34 14.72
CA PHE A 180 2.33 3.60 14.77
C PHE A 180 2.73 4.46 15.97
N LEU A 181 2.87 3.87 17.14
CA LEU A 181 3.29 4.58 18.37
C LEU A 181 4.75 5.02 18.29
N SER A 182 5.64 4.12 17.85
CA SER A 182 7.07 4.43 17.71
C SER A 182 7.32 5.53 16.68
N ALA A 183 6.54 5.59 15.61
CA ALA A 183 6.65 6.64 14.60
C ALA A 183 6.47 8.05 15.19
N GLN A 184 5.76 8.18 16.31
CA GLN A 184 5.59 9.50 16.97
C GLN A 184 6.87 10.01 17.64
N ILE A 185 7.86 9.15 17.86
CA ILE A 185 9.17 9.49 18.44
C ILE A 185 10.12 9.89 17.28
N PRO A 186 10.82 11.03 17.38
CA PRO A 186 11.77 11.43 16.32
C PRO A 186 12.98 10.49 16.25
N ARG A 187 13.46 10.18 15.05
CA ARG A 187 14.71 9.45 14.71
C ARG A 187 14.77 7.98 15.12
N LEU A 188 14.10 7.55 16.19
CA LEU A 188 14.16 6.17 16.67
C LEU A 188 13.55 5.17 15.68
N PRO A 189 12.35 5.38 15.13
CA PRO A 189 11.76 4.43 14.18
C PRO A 189 12.54 4.37 12.86
N GLU A 190 13.08 5.49 12.37
CA GLU A 190 13.92 5.51 11.17
C GLU A 190 15.18 4.66 11.35
N TRP A 191 15.85 4.82 12.47
CA TRP A 191 17.03 4.02 12.79
C TRP A 191 16.67 2.52 12.90
N ARG A 192 15.54 2.18 13.55
CA ARG A 192 15.08 0.79 13.66
C ARG A 192 14.76 0.17 12.31
N MET A 193 14.04 0.89 11.45
CA MET A 193 13.66 0.42 10.11
C MET A 193 14.84 0.11 9.20
N GLN A 194 16.00 0.69 9.47
CA GLN A 194 17.24 0.44 8.73
C GLN A 194 18.04 -0.75 9.27
N GLN A 195 17.59 -1.37 10.40
CA GLN A 195 18.25 -2.54 10.92
C GLN A 195 17.85 -3.79 10.12
N PRO A 196 18.78 -4.74 9.86
CA PRO A 196 18.54 -5.89 8.99
C PRO A 196 17.32 -6.74 9.36
N HIS A 197 17.06 -6.89 10.67
CA HIS A 197 15.99 -7.75 11.17
C HIS A 197 14.64 -7.02 11.37
N TRP A 198 14.58 -5.71 11.16
CA TRP A 198 13.35 -4.96 11.46
C TRP A 198 12.17 -5.40 10.59
N ILE A 199 12.39 -5.54 9.29
CA ILE A 199 11.32 -5.93 8.35
C ILE A 199 10.88 -7.38 8.58
N GLU A 200 11.83 -8.26 8.91
CA GLU A 200 11.56 -9.65 9.27
C GLU A 200 10.67 -9.71 10.52
N ASP A 201 11.05 -9.03 11.59
CA ASP A 201 10.25 -8.93 12.82
C ASP A 201 8.86 -8.33 12.53
N TYR A 202 8.81 -7.31 11.66
CA TYR A 202 7.57 -6.64 11.31
C TYR A 202 6.61 -7.53 10.52
N ILE A 203 7.10 -8.32 9.56
CA ILE A 203 6.29 -9.17 8.69
C ILE A 203 5.95 -10.50 9.39
N SER A 204 6.91 -11.15 10.06
CA SER A 204 6.71 -12.48 10.68
C SER A 204 5.54 -12.51 11.67
N HIS A 205 5.35 -11.43 12.45
CA HIS A 205 4.22 -11.33 13.39
C HIS A 205 2.86 -11.07 12.71
N ARG A 206 2.83 -10.93 11.38
CA ARG A 206 1.64 -10.57 10.58
C ARG A 206 1.29 -11.61 9.52
N THR A 207 2.21 -12.51 9.22
CA THR A 207 1.99 -13.59 8.25
C THR A 207 1.51 -14.87 8.94
N TYR A 208 0.87 -15.72 8.15
CA TYR A 208 0.40 -17.02 8.60
C TYR A 208 1.45 -18.12 8.34
N ASN A 209 1.47 -19.14 9.23
CA ASN A 209 2.21 -20.39 9.06
C ASN A 209 3.69 -20.24 8.67
N ASN A 210 4.40 -19.30 9.32
CA ASN A 210 5.82 -19.03 9.06
C ASN A 210 6.12 -18.76 7.57
N TRP A 211 5.23 -18.08 6.88
CA TRP A 211 5.41 -17.72 5.47
C TRP A 211 6.77 -17.05 5.20
N VAL A 212 7.28 -16.30 6.16
CA VAL A 212 8.61 -15.66 6.05
C VAL A 212 9.76 -16.64 5.85
N ASP A 213 9.60 -17.91 6.25
CA ASP A 213 10.62 -18.95 6.10
C ASP A 213 10.58 -19.63 4.71
N THR A 214 9.57 -19.32 3.89
CA THR A 214 9.49 -19.81 2.51
C THR A 214 10.44 -19.04 1.59
N PRO A 215 10.85 -19.61 0.43
CA PRO A 215 11.67 -18.89 -0.54
C PRO A 215 11.06 -17.54 -0.96
N GLU A 216 9.74 -17.49 -1.18
CA GLU A 216 9.00 -16.28 -1.55
C GLU A 216 9.00 -15.26 -0.41
N GLY A 217 8.87 -15.72 0.84
CA GLY A 217 8.94 -14.86 2.02
C GLY A 217 10.32 -14.25 2.19
N GLN A 218 11.37 -15.04 2.03
CA GLN A 218 12.76 -14.57 2.12
C GLN A 218 13.10 -13.57 1.01
N GLU A 219 12.62 -13.79 -0.22
CA GLU A 219 12.75 -12.84 -1.32
C GLU A 219 12.05 -11.52 -0.99
N ALA A 220 10.82 -11.57 -0.48
CA ALA A 220 10.07 -10.38 -0.06
C ALA A 220 10.80 -9.61 1.04
N LEU A 221 11.31 -10.29 2.05
CA LEU A 221 12.09 -9.68 3.14
C LEU A 221 13.32 -8.96 2.61
N HIS A 222 14.06 -9.59 1.70
CA HIS A 222 15.25 -8.99 1.09
C HIS A 222 14.89 -7.71 0.32
N ILE A 223 13.89 -7.76 -0.57
CA ILE A 223 13.46 -6.63 -1.40
C ILE A 223 12.96 -5.46 -0.55
N PHE A 224 12.11 -5.73 0.46
CA PHE A 224 11.57 -4.68 1.33
C PHE A 224 12.65 -4.10 2.25
N SER A 225 13.56 -4.95 2.77
CA SER A 225 14.69 -4.47 3.57
C SER A 225 15.57 -3.50 2.79
N ASP A 226 15.93 -3.85 1.56
CA ASP A 226 16.75 -2.98 0.72
C ASP A 226 16.02 -1.69 0.34
N ALA A 227 14.73 -1.78 -0.01
CA ALA A 227 13.91 -0.60 -0.30
C ALA A 227 13.83 0.37 0.89
N LEU A 228 13.74 -0.12 2.13
CA LEU A 228 13.72 0.71 3.34
C LEU A 228 15.06 1.38 3.65
N ARG A 229 16.16 0.83 3.16
CA ARG A 229 17.51 1.38 3.30
C ARG A 229 17.83 2.46 2.26
N ILE A 230 17.04 2.57 1.19
CA ILE A 230 17.16 3.69 0.24
C ILE A 230 17.05 5.01 1.01
N ARG A 231 17.93 5.96 0.66
CA ARG A 231 18.03 7.22 1.38
C ARG A 231 16.67 7.93 1.52
N HIS A 232 16.34 8.33 2.74
CA HIS A 232 15.11 9.01 3.16
C HIS A 232 13.83 8.16 3.17
N VAL A 233 13.78 6.94 2.65
CA VAL A 233 12.54 6.12 2.63
C VAL A 233 12.01 5.89 4.04
N SER A 234 12.83 5.45 4.99
CA SER A 234 12.40 5.22 6.38
C SER A 234 11.84 6.47 7.05
N TYR A 235 12.41 7.65 6.76
CA TYR A 235 11.87 8.91 7.24
C TYR A 235 10.49 9.20 6.63
N CYS A 236 10.38 9.13 5.32
CA CYS A 236 9.14 9.41 4.59
C CYS A 236 8.00 8.47 5.00
N ALA A 237 8.29 7.17 5.15
CA ALA A 237 7.33 6.18 5.61
C ALA A 237 6.74 6.54 6.99
N ASN A 238 7.61 6.93 7.94
CA ASN A 238 7.19 7.33 9.28
C ASN A 238 6.40 8.65 9.30
N GLU A 239 6.62 9.57 8.36
CA GLU A 239 5.87 10.82 8.27
C GLU A 239 4.37 10.58 7.99
N TYR A 240 3.99 9.56 7.22
CA TYR A 240 2.58 9.15 7.06
C TYR A 240 1.96 8.78 8.41
N LEU A 241 2.63 7.91 9.18
CA LEU A 241 2.13 7.48 10.50
C LEU A 241 2.11 8.65 11.50
N ARG A 242 3.10 9.54 11.45
CA ARG A 242 3.13 10.78 12.26
C ARG A 242 1.94 11.66 11.95
N TRP A 243 1.66 11.89 10.66
CA TRP A 243 0.50 12.69 10.28
C TRP A 243 -0.80 12.04 10.74
N MET A 244 -0.98 10.73 10.53
CA MET A 244 -2.16 10.01 10.98
C MET A 244 -2.38 10.14 12.51
N GLY A 245 -1.32 10.01 13.29
CA GLY A 245 -1.35 10.17 14.75
C GLY A 245 -1.70 11.59 15.21
N ARG A 246 -1.11 12.59 14.56
CA ARG A 246 -1.22 14.02 14.94
C ARG A 246 -2.39 14.75 14.29
N SER A 247 -3.05 14.15 13.30
CA SER A 247 -4.09 14.80 12.48
C SER A 247 -5.27 15.36 13.29
N ARG A 248 -5.57 14.80 14.47
CA ARG A 248 -6.67 15.29 15.33
C ARG A 248 -6.39 16.67 15.90
N LEU A 249 -5.14 17.03 16.07
CA LEU A 249 -4.69 18.30 16.68
C LEU A 249 -4.30 19.35 15.61
N ARG A 250 -4.43 19.02 14.32
CA ARG A 250 -4.02 19.87 13.20
C ARG A 250 -5.24 20.32 12.40
N ALA A 251 -5.21 21.55 11.92
CA ALA A 251 -6.31 22.11 11.12
C ALA A 251 -6.56 21.33 9.82
N ASP A 252 -5.50 20.85 9.15
CA ASP A 252 -5.58 20.00 7.96
C ASP A 252 -6.23 18.65 8.27
N GLY A 253 -5.86 18.02 9.37
CA GLY A 253 -6.45 16.75 9.80
C GLY A 253 -7.90 16.88 10.26
N ILE A 254 -8.29 17.99 10.89
CA ILE A 254 -9.70 18.27 11.24
C ILE A 254 -10.53 18.41 9.96
N ARG A 255 -10.02 19.14 8.94
CA ARG A 255 -10.69 19.25 7.63
C ARG A 255 -10.79 17.90 6.93
N TYR A 256 -9.73 17.09 6.96
CA TYR A 256 -9.72 15.72 6.43
C TYR A 256 -10.80 14.87 7.09
N ASN A 257 -10.83 14.83 8.42
CA ASN A 257 -11.79 14.02 9.18
C ASN A 257 -13.26 14.37 8.83
N ARG A 258 -13.59 15.66 8.66
CA ARG A 258 -14.93 16.10 8.23
C ARG A 258 -15.30 15.61 6.82
N LYS A 259 -14.30 15.51 5.92
CA LYS A 259 -14.54 15.03 4.56
C LYS A 259 -14.72 13.52 4.51
N ILE A 260 -13.88 12.77 5.23
CA ILE A 260 -13.86 11.31 5.17
C ILE A 260 -15.05 10.64 5.85
N THR A 261 -15.81 11.34 6.72
CA THR A 261 -17.01 10.80 7.38
C THR A 261 -18.19 10.56 6.44
N ARG A 262 -18.22 11.17 5.26
CA ARG A 262 -19.35 11.04 4.34
C ARG A 262 -19.30 9.70 3.64
N ARG A 263 -20.45 9.05 3.48
CA ARG A 263 -20.57 7.75 2.82
C ARG A 263 -20.16 7.78 1.35
N LEU A 264 -19.59 6.69 0.91
CA LEU A 264 -19.28 6.41 -0.49
C LEU A 264 -20.48 5.70 -1.14
N ALA A 265 -20.84 6.11 -2.35
CA ALA A 265 -21.85 5.42 -3.16
C ALA A 265 -21.26 4.31 -4.04
N LEU A 266 -19.93 4.39 -4.32
CA LEU A 266 -19.25 3.36 -5.13
C LEU A 266 -19.11 2.04 -4.34
N PRO A 267 -18.98 0.90 -5.05
CA PRO A 267 -18.69 -0.38 -4.43
C PRO A 267 -17.36 -0.37 -3.65
N VAL A 268 -17.39 -0.95 -2.46
CA VAL A 268 -16.19 -1.18 -1.65
C VAL A 268 -16.12 -2.66 -1.29
N VAL A 269 -15.04 -3.32 -1.68
CA VAL A 269 -14.74 -4.69 -1.30
C VAL A 269 -13.55 -4.68 -0.34
N ALA A 270 -13.76 -5.16 0.86
CA ALA A 270 -12.71 -5.32 1.86
C ALA A 270 -12.19 -6.76 1.82
N PHE A 271 -10.92 -6.92 1.56
CA PHE A 271 -10.23 -8.21 1.66
C PHE A 271 -9.53 -8.33 3.00
N ARG A 272 -9.52 -9.52 3.55
CA ARG A 272 -8.71 -9.88 4.70
C ARG A 272 -8.17 -11.30 4.58
N GLY A 273 -7.03 -11.57 5.18
CA GLY A 273 -6.58 -12.95 5.38
C GLY A 273 -7.41 -13.66 6.44
N GLU A 274 -7.61 -14.98 6.26
CA GLU A 274 -8.35 -15.82 7.21
C GLU A 274 -7.76 -15.74 8.63
N TYR A 275 -6.44 -15.69 8.71
CA TYR A 275 -5.66 -15.64 9.97
C TYR A 275 -4.99 -14.28 10.21
N ASP A 276 -5.56 -13.20 9.66
CA ASP A 276 -5.01 -11.84 9.86
C ASP A 276 -5.02 -11.45 11.35
N PRO A 277 -3.83 -11.24 11.96
CA PRO A 277 -3.72 -10.86 13.37
C PRO A 277 -3.89 -9.35 13.60
N VAL A 278 -3.95 -8.54 12.52
CA VAL A 278 -3.96 -7.07 12.58
C VAL A 278 -5.35 -6.51 12.45
N VAL A 279 -6.13 -7.01 11.48
CA VAL A 279 -7.46 -6.50 11.14
C VAL A 279 -8.52 -7.58 11.34
N SER A 280 -9.34 -7.43 12.37
CA SER A 280 -10.44 -8.35 12.62
C SER A 280 -11.65 -8.08 11.69
N GLU A 281 -12.48 -9.10 11.50
CA GLU A 281 -13.71 -8.97 10.71
C GLU A 281 -14.66 -7.92 11.31
N ASP A 282 -14.76 -7.82 12.63
CA ASP A 282 -15.57 -6.82 13.32
C ASP A 282 -15.13 -5.38 12.98
N VAL A 283 -13.83 -5.17 12.87
CA VAL A 283 -13.27 -3.86 12.48
C VAL A 283 -13.65 -3.53 11.05
N LEU A 284 -13.57 -4.50 10.12
CA LEU A 284 -14.02 -4.32 8.73
C LEU A 284 -15.53 -4.12 8.67
N ALA A 285 -16.32 -4.88 9.41
CA ALA A 285 -17.78 -4.73 9.46
C ALA A 285 -18.18 -3.31 9.92
N GLY A 286 -17.38 -2.69 10.79
CA GLY A 286 -17.54 -1.28 11.19
C GLY A 286 -17.43 -0.28 10.03
N CYS A 287 -16.84 -0.67 8.89
CA CYS A 287 -16.71 0.19 7.71
C CYS A 287 -18.03 0.37 6.94
N LYS A 288 -19.02 -0.51 7.14
CA LYS A 288 -20.37 -0.41 6.51
C LYS A 288 -21.03 0.95 6.72
N ARG A 289 -20.71 1.66 7.80
CA ARG A 289 -21.25 3.00 8.08
C ARG A 289 -20.76 4.08 7.10
N TYR A 290 -19.66 3.83 6.38
CA TYR A 290 -19.00 4.79 5.49
C TYR A 290 -19.21 4.50 4.01
N THR A 291 -19.97 3.48 3.65
CA THR A 291 -20.28 3.13 2.28
C THR A 291 -21.72 2.60 2.16
N GLU A 292 -22.28 2.67 0.96
CA GLU A 292 -23.61 2.14 0.66
C GLU A 292 -23.54 0.66 0.24
N ASN A 293 -22.48 0.31 -0.51
CA ASN A 293 -22.23 -1.03 -1.02
C ASN A 293 -20.90 -1.55 -0.43
N PHE A 294 -21.01 -2.50 0.51
CA PHE A 294 -19.84 -3.05 1.19
C PHE A 294 -19.86 -4.56 1.26
N THR A 295 -18.81 -5.19 0.78
CA THR A 295 -18.59 -6.64 0.82
C THR A 295 -17.29 -6.95 1.53
N ILE A 296 -17.26 -8.01 2.35
CA ILE A 296 -16.03 -8.55 2.95
C ILE A 296 -15.74 -9.87 2.25
N MET A 297 -14.48 -10.04 1.83
CA MET A 297 -13.95 -11.28 1.28
C MET A 297 -12.78 -11.77 2.11
N THR A 298 -12.81 -13.04 2.46
CA THR A 298 -11.72 -13.68 3.22
C THR A 298 -10.88 -14.53 2.28
N VAL A 299 -9.57 -14.29 2.27
CA VAL A 299 -8.60 -15.08 1.53
C VAL A 299 -8.12 -16.21 2.43
N PRO A 300 -8.23 -17.49 1.99
CA PRO A 300 -7.87 -18.61 2.85
C PRO A 300 -6.36 -18.74 3.04
N GLN A 301 -5.96 -19.32 4.16
CA GLN A 301 -4.59 -19.73 4.46
C GLN A 301 -3.54 -18.60 4.38
N CYS A 302 -3.89 -17.40 4.80
CA CYS A 302 -2.96 -16.28 4.87
C CYS A 302 -3.28 -15.33 6.04
N GLY A 303 -2.30 -14.54 6.42
CA GLY A 303 -2.38 -13.48 7.41
C GLY A 303 -2.65 -12.12 6.79
N PHE A 304 -1.85 -11.11 7.18
CA PHE A 304 -2.02 -9.71 6.78
C PHE A 304 -1.59 -9.38 5.35
N TYR A 305 -0.88 -10.28 4.65
CA TYR A 305 -0.36 -10.06 3.29
C TYR A 305 -0.96 -11.05 2.29
N PRO A 306 -2.30 -11.11 2.11
CA PRO A 306 -2.93 -12.13 1.29
C PRO A 306 -2.45 -12.12 -0.18
N GLN A 307 -2.06 -10.96 -0.71
CA GLN A 307 -1.49 -10.80 -2.06
C GLN A 307 -0.12 -11.46 -2.23
N LEU A 308 0.61 -11.71 -1.14
CA LEU A 308 1.91 -12.37 -1.11
C LEU A 308 1.82 -13.80 -0.60
N GLU A 309 1.07 -14.03 0.49
CA GLU A 309 0.99 -15.31 1.17
C GLU A 309 0.17 -16.36 0.39
N ASN A 310 -0.89 -15.95 -0.29
CA ASN A 310 -1.70 -16.82 -1.17
C ASN A 310 -2.11 -16.07 -2.45
N PRO A 311 -1.14 -15.78 -3.34
CA PRO A 311 -1.37 -14.93 -4.51
C PRO A 311 -2.39 -15.51 -5.50
N GLN A 312 -2.52 -16.83 -5.59
CA GLN A 312 -3.46 -17.49 -6.49
C GLN A 312 -4.91 -17.29 -6.03
N ALA A 313 -5.20 -17.58 -4.75
CA ALA A 313 -6.54 -17.36 -4.18
C ALA A 313 -6.89 -15.87 -4.17
N PHE A 314 -5.95 -15.01 -3.79
CA PHE A 314 -6.15 -13.56 -3.81
C PHE A 314 -6.47 -13.06 -5.22
N SER A 315 -5.68 -13.43 -6.23
CA SER A 315 -5.88 -12.98 -7.62
C SER A 315 -7.21 -13.47 -8.19
N THR A 316 -7.65 -14.70 -7.85
CA THR A 316 -8.94 -15.24 -8.25
C THR A 316 -10.10 -14.40 -7.69
N LEU A 317 -10.08 -14.13 -6.39
CA LEU A 317 -11.09 -13.31 -5.72
C LEU A 317 -11.05 -11.85 -6.17
N LEU A 318 -9.84 -11.31 -6.42
CA LEU A 318 -9.65 -9.97 -6.95
C LEU A 318 -10.36 -9.81 -8.31
N LEU A 319 -10.13 -10.75 -9.25
CA LEU A 319 -10.76 -10.73 -10.58
C LEU A 319 -12.29 -10.87 -10.52
N GLN A 320 -12.83 -11.59 -9.55
CA GLN A 320 -14.29 -11.68 -9.33
C GLN A 320 -14.89 -10.37 -8.77
N SER A 321 -14.05 -9.48 -8.26
CA SER A 321 -14.47 -8.21 -7.63
C SER A 321 -14.34 -7.00 -8.56
N LEU A 322 -13.79 -7.19 -9.76
CA LEU A 322 -13.60 -6.18 -10.81
C LEU A 322 -14.76 -6.15 -11.79
#